data_d6720e84d28de1ab215ab1eaf2ebf943
#
_entry.id   d6720e84d28de1ab215ab1eaf2ebf943
#
_cell.length_a   1.000
_cell.length_b   1.000
_cell.length_c   1.000
_cell.angle_alpha   90.00
_cell.angle_beta   90.00
_cell.angle_gamma   90.00
#
_symmetry.space_group_name_H-M   'P 1'
#
loop_
_entity.id
_entity.type
_entity.pdbx_description
1 polymer ?
#
loop_
_entity_poly.entity_id
_entity_poly.type
_entity_poly.pdbx_seq_one_letter_code
_entity_poly.pdbx_strand_id
1 'polypeptide(L)'
;MSQEYEVWLYQYDLTNGYGPKICKFMTGIEIEGVWHTSLVVYGKEYFFGGGIQRGYPGCTPYGTPLKKSIFGKTTKTQKEFEEYLTKELDSVYNAETYHIYKNNCNHFTNAICLYLCNKPLPDDIVNQYKTLQGTPFGDWVISRLDAINEQNKAMVPNIIEGKK
;
A
#
# COMPACT_ATOMS: atom_id res chain seq x y z
N MET A 1 -6.44 -25.46 19.15
CA MET A 1 -5.38 -24.79 18.37
C MET A 1 -6.01 -23.60 17.67
N SER A 2 -5.36 -22.44 17.73
CA SER A 2 -5.81 -21.26 17.00
C SER A 2 -5.57 -21.44 15.50
N GLN A 3 -6.51 -20.98 14.70
CA GLN A 3 -6.38 -20.97 13.25
C GLN A 3 -5.29 -19.97 12.84
N GLU A 4 -4.40 -20.38 11.94
CA GLU A 4 -3.42 -19.47 11.32
C GLU A 4 -3.88 -19.06 9.93
N TYR A 5 -3.61 -17.80 9.59
CA TYR A 5 -3.87 -17.23 8.28
C TYR A 5 -2.57 -16.76 7.66
N GLU A 6 -2.34 -17.09 6.40
CA GLU A 6 -1.23 -16.51 5.64
C GLU A 6 -1.46 -15.04 5.37
N VAL A 7 -0.41 -14.25 5.49
CA VAL A 7 -0.40 -12.82 5.17
C VAL A 7 0.52 -12.62 3.99
N TRP A 8 -0.02 -12.16 2.88
CA TRP A 8 0.72 -11.91 1.65
C TRP A 8 1.00 -10.44 1.48
N LEU A 9 2.20 -10.11 1.03
CA LEU A 9 2.60 -8.77 0.61
C LEU A 9 2.49 -8.67 -0.91
N TYR A 10 1.69 -7.72 -1.38
CA TYR A 10 1.61 -7.37 -2.78
C TYR A 10 2.34 -6.04 -3.01
N GLN A 11 3.24 -6.04 -3.99
CA GLN A 11 4.01 -4.85 -4.39
C GLN A 11 3.65 -4.47 -5.82
N TYR A 12 3.20 -3.25 -5.98
CA TYR A 12 2.82 -2.66 -7.26
C TYR A 12 3.87 -1.63 -7.66
N ASP A 13 4.31 -1.67 -8.92
CA ASP A 13 5.08 -0.58 -9.49
C ASP A 13 4.11 0.49 -10.02
N LEU A 14 4.06 1.63 -9.35
CA LEU A 14 3.19 2.75 -9.71
C LEU A 14 3.46 3.32 -11.10
N THR A 15 4.58 2.99 -11.69
CA THR A 15 5.04 3.50 -12.97
C THR A 15 4.88 2.51 -14.11
N ASN A 16 4.32 1.33 -13.85
CA ASN A 16 4.14 0.27 -14.84
C ASN A 16 5.43 -0.09 -15.60
N GLY A 17 6.57 -0.13 -14.91
CA GLY A 17 7.86 -0.46 -15.47
C GLY A 17 8.63 0.72 -16.08
N TYR A 18 8.04 1.91 -16.19
CA TYR A 18 8.73 3.09 -16.72
C TYR A 18 9.64 3.76 -15.70
N GLY A 19 9.29 3.69 -14.41
CA GLY A 19 10.05 4.33 -13.34
C GLY A 19 11.51 3.90 -13.26
N PRO A 20 11.82 2.60 -13.28
CA PRO A 20 13.21 2.13 -13.28
C PRO A 20 14.03 2.69 -14.44
N LYS A 21 13.47 2.74 -15.65
CA LYS A 21 14.13 3.27 -16.85
C LYS A 21 14.37 4.77 -16.76
N ILE A 22 13.36 5.52 -16.29
CA ILE A 22 13.45 6.97 -16.14
C ILE A 22 14.43 7.32 -15.03
N CYS A 23 14.39 6.61 -13.91
CA CYS A 23 15.30 6.82 -12.79
C CYS A 23 16.76 6.61 -13.23
N LYS A 24 17.04 5.51 -13.90
CA LYS A 24 18.38 5.21 -14.43
C LYS A 24 18.86 6.28 -15.42
N PHE A 25 17.99 6.72 -16.32
CA PHE A 25 18.30 7.78 -17.29
C PHE A 25 18.62 9.10 -16.61
N MET A 26 17.83 9.50 -15.60
CA MET A 26 17.97 10.81 -14.95
C MET A 26 19.07 10.85 -13.89
N THR A 27 19.29 9.75 -13.17
CA THR A 27 20.14 9.73 -11.97
C THR A 27 21.29 8.74 -12.04
N GLY A 28 21.25 7.80 -12.97
CA GLY A 28 22.18 6.66 -13.02
C GLY A 28 21.93 5.58 -11.98
N ILE A 29 20.93 5.76 -11.10
CA ILE A 29 20.57 4.83 -10.02
C ILE A 29 19.60 3.78 -10.55
N GLU A 30 19.84 2.52 -10.23
CA GLU A 30 18.95 1.42 -10.56
C GLU A 30 17.95 1.17 -9.42
N ILE A 31 16.66 1.13 -9.75
CA ILE A 31 15.57 0.73 -8.86
C ILE A 31 14.73 -0.35 -9.55
N GLU A 32 14.07 -1.21 -8.78
CA GLU A 32 13.19 -2.25 -9.34
C GLU A 32 11.79 -1.72 -9.67
N GLY A 33 11.33 -0.73 -8.95
CA GLY A 33 10.01 -0.13 -9.11
C GLY A 33 9.79 1.01 -8.13
N VAL A 34 8.70 1.73 -8.33
CA VAL A 34 8.19 2.73 -7.39
C VAL A 34 7.00 2.12 -6.67
N TRP A 35 7.20 1.79 -5.40
CA TRP A 35 6.31 0.88 -4.71
C TRP A 35 5.06 1.50 -4.12
N HIS A 36 3.93 0.90 -4.47
CA HIS A 36 2.73 0.85 -3.63
C HIS A 36 2.62 -0.56 -3.06
N THR A 37 2.27 -0.70 -1.80
CA THR A 37 2.09 -1.99 -1.15
C THR A 37 0.69 -2.17 -0.58
N SER A 38 0.28 -3.42 -0.49
CA SER A 38 -0.93 -3.85 0.19
C SER A 38 -0.70 -5.19 0.88
N LEU A 39 -1.56 -5.56 1.82
CA LEU A 39 -1.57 -6.90 2.39
C LEU A 39 -2.82 -7.65 1.97
N VAL A 40 -2.63 -8.93 1.65
CA VAL A 40 -3.73 -9.86 1.39
C VAL A 40 -3.82 -10.85 2.55
N VAL A 41 -4.95 -10.85 3.22
CA VAL A 41 -5.28 -11.74 4.34
C VAL A 41 -6.81 -11.91 4.41
N TYR A 42 -7.28 -13.01 4.90
CA TYR A 42 -8.73 -13.33 4.99
C TYR A 42 -9.46 -13.25 3.64
N GLY A 43 -8.78 -13.51 2.53
CA GLY A 43 -9.34 -13.40 1.17
C GLY A 43 -9.58 -11.98 0.68
N LYS A 44 -9.04 -10.97 1.35
CA LYS A 44 -9.18 -9.55 0.98
C LYS A 44 -7.82 -8.87 0.89
N GLU A 45 -7.74 -7.88 0.03
CA GLU A 45 -6.60 -6.98 -0.09
C GLU A 45 -6.88 -5.66 0.62
N TYR A 46 -5.99 -5.28 1.54
CA TYR A 46 -6.09 -4.09 2.38
C TYR A 46 -5.01 -3.09 2.00
N PHE A 47 -5.40 -1.85 1.75
CA PHE A 47 -4.48 -0.79 1.36
C PHE A 47 -4.99 0.60 1.75
N PHE A 48 -4.08 1.58 1.70
CA PHE A 48 -4.38 2.96 1.98
C PHE A 48 -4.25 3.81 0.71
N GLY A 49 -5.34 4.42 0.30
CA GLY A 49 -5.38 5.33 -0.83
C GLY A 49 -6.69 6.12 -0.79
N GLY A 50 -6.67 7.34 -0.31
CA GLY A 50 -7.88 8.12 -0.07
C GLY A 50 -8.73 7.65 1.12
N GLY A 51 -8.16 6.80 1.97
CA GLY A 51 -8.78 6.13 3.11
C GLY A 51 -8.36 4.67 3.15
N ILE A 52 -8.70 3.96 4.23
CA ILE A 52 -8.46 2.51 4.33
C ILE A 52 -9.46 1.79 3.43
N GLN A 53 -8.94 0.96 2.52
CA GLN A 53 -9.75 0.26 1.52
C GLN A 53 -9.55 -1.25 1.61
N ARG A 54 -10.57 -1.97 1.16
CA ARG A 54 -10.61 -3.43 1.08
C ARG A 54 -11.17 -3.83 -0.27
N GLY A 55 -10.59 -4.84 -0.89
CA GLY A 55 -11.08 -5.33 -2.18
C GLY A 55 -10.70 -6.77 -2.43
N TYR A 56 -11.07 -7.29 -3.59
CA TYR A 56 -10.61 -8.60 -4.03
C TYR A 56 -9.11 -8.52 -4.37
N PRO A 57 -8.31 -9.54 -3.99
CA PRO A 57 -6.89 -9.57 -4.28
C PRO A 57 -6.58 -9.37 -5.76
N GLY A 58 -5.69 -8.42 -6.07
CA GLY A 58 -5.28 -8.11 -7.43
C GLY A 58 -6.27 -7.24 -8.23
N CYS A 59 -7.39 -6.82 -7.62
CA CYS A 59 -8.44 -6.02 -8.28
C CYS A 59 -8.48 -4.58 -7.76
N THR A 60 -7.32 -3.98 -7.57
CA THR A 60 -7.18 -2.59 -7.10
C THR A 60 -6.89 -1.63 -8.26
N PRO A 61 -7.07 -0.31 -8.06
CA PRO A 61 -6.74 0.69 -9.09
C PRO A 61 -5.26 0.73 -9.48
N TYR A 62 -4.38 0.03 -8.76
CA TYR A 62 -2.94 0.00 -9.02
C TYR A 62 -2.53 -1.00 -10.11
N GLY A 63 -3.48 -1.74 -10.68
CA GLY A 63 -3.24 -2.69 -11.76
C GLY A 63 -2.84 -4.08 -11.25
N THR A 64 -1.88 -4.70 -11.93
CA THR A 64 -1.38 -6.03 -11.55
C THR A 64 -0.15 -5.88 -10.66
N PRO A 65 -0.10 -6.57 -9.50
CA PRO A 65 1.09 -6.51 -8.65
C PRO A 65 2.31 -7.11 -9.37
N LEU A 66 3.44 -6.42 -9.25
CA LEU A 66 4.71 -6.88 -9.81
C LEU A 66 5.28 -8.03 -8.98
N LYS A 67 5.11 -7.99 -7.67
CA LYS A 67 5.57 -9.03 -6.74
C LYS A 67 4.45 -9.43 -5.79
N LYS A 68 4.35 -10.73 -5.54
CA LYS A 68 3.49 -11.33 -4.52
C LYS A 68 4.34 -12.27 -3.69
N SER A 69 4.38 -12.08 -2.39
CA SER A 69 5.17 -12.92 -1.50
C SER A 69 4.45 -13.16 -0.18
N ILE A 70 4.71 -14.32 0.43
CA ILE A 70 4.24 -14.60 1.79
C ILE A 70 5.08 -13.72 2.73
N PHE A 71 4.41 -12.81 3.42
CA PHE A 71 5.04 -11.92 4.40
C PHE A 71 5.19 -12.61 5.76
N GLY A 72 4.16 -13.34 6.15
CA GLY A 72 4.14 -14.05 7.43
C GLY A 72 2.80 -14.75 7.65
N LYS A 73 2.53 -15.06 8.91
CA LYS A 73 1.27 -15.66 9.35
C LYS A 73 0.73 -14.92 10.56
N THR A 74 -0.56 -14.99 10.75
CA THR A 74 -1.23 -14.40 11.92
C THR A 74 -2.24 -15.37 12.52
N THR A 75 -2.38 -15.34 13.83
CA THR A 75 -3.46 -16.02 14.55
C THR A 75 -4.62 -15.07 14.86
N LYS A 76 -4.47 -13.78 14.56
CA LYS A 76 -5.55 -12.82 14.74
C LYS A 76 -6.68 -13.11 13.78
N THR A 77 -7.91 -13.00 14.27
CA THR A 77 -9.10 -13.21 13.45
C THR A 77 -9.38 -12.00 12.58
N GLN A 78 -10.15 -12.20 11.52
CA GLN A 78 -10.61 -11.10 10.68
C GLN A 78 -11.36 -10.04 11.50
N LYS A 79 -12.18 -10.46 12.46
CA LYS A 79 -12.92 -9.56 13.34
C LYS A 79 -12.00 -8.67 14.17
N GLU A 80 -10.99 -9.24 14.81
CA GLU A 80 -9.99 -8.48 15.57
C GLU A 80 -9.25 -7.47 14.69
N PHE A 81 -8.89 -7.88 13.49
CA PHE A 81 -8.21 -7.01 12.54
C PHE A 81 -9.10 -5.85 12.06
N GLU A 82 -10.35 -6.12 11.70
CA GLU A 82 -11.30 -5.08 11.29
C GLU A 82 -11.60 -4.09 12.43
N GLU A 83 -11.68 -4.57 13.66
CA GLU A 83 -11.82 -3.71 14.84
C GLU A 83 -10.58 -2.82 15.05
N TYR A 84 -9.40 -3.37 14.88
CA TYR A 84 -8.14 -2.60 14.93
C TYR A 84 -8.10 -1.50 13.87
N LEU A 85 -8.48 -1.82 12.63
CA LEU A 85 -8.54 -0.83 11.55
C LEU A 85 -9.49 0.31 11.90
N THR A 86 -10.67 -0.01 12.41
CA THR A 86 -11.72 0.99 12.72
C THR A 86 -11.38 1.83 13.96
N LYS A 87 -10.88 1.20 15.01
CA LYS A 87 -10.66 1.87 16.30
C LYS A 87 -9.33 2.60 16.40
N GLU A 88 -8.29 2.03 15.79
CA GLU A 88 -6.91 2.53 15.96
C GLU A 88 -6.36 3.23 14.71
N LEU A 89 -6.72 2.79 13.51
CA LEU A 89 -6.08 3.26 12.29
C LEU A 89 -6.91 4.24 11.46
N ASP A 90 -8.22 4.23 11.57
CA ASP A 90 -9.08 5.07 10.72
C ASP A 90 -8.84 6.57 10.91
N SER A 91 -8.56 7.00 12.14
CA SER A 91 -8.20 8.39 12.43
C SER A 91 -6.80 8.79 11.98
N VAL A 92 -5.92 7.82 11.76
CA VAL A 92 -4.53 8.03 11.33
C VAL A 92 -4.40 7.96 9.82
N TYR A 93 -5.14 7.06 9.18
CA TYR A 93 -5.06 6.77 7.74
C TYR A 93 -6.40 7.04 7.05
N ASN A 94 -6.63 8.29 6.72
CA ASN A 94 -7.83 8.72 6.00
C ASN A 94 -7.48 9.74 4.90
N ALA A 95 -8.47 10.16 4.12
CA ALA A 95 -8.25 11.06 2.99
C ALA A 95 -7.64 12.41 3.39
N GLU A 96 -7.90 12.87 4.60
CA GLU A 96 -7.42 14.16 5.11
C GLU A 96 -6.01 14.08 5.68
N THR A 97 -5.62 12.92 6.21
CA THR A 97 -4.31 12.72 6.85
C THR A 97 -3.24 12.21 5.88
N TYR A 98 -3.60 11.86 4.65
CA TYR A 98 -2.65 11.38 3.67
C TYR A 98 -1.53 12.40 3.42
N HIS A 99 -0.30 11.93 3.49
CA HIS A 99 0.88 12.73 3.17
C HIS A 99 1.94 11.84 2.52
N ILE A 100 2.35 12.19 1.32
CA ILE A 100 3.22 11.35 0.49
C ILE A 100 4.51 10.89 1.17
N TYR A 101 5.12 11.72 2.02
CA TYR A 101 6.37 11.39 2.71
C TYR A 101 6.19 10.88 4.14
N LYS A 102 5.09 11.26 4.79
CA LYS A 102 4.91 11.04 6.23
C LYS A 102 3.82 10.04 6.57
N ASN A 103 2.81 9.90 5.70
CA ASN A 103 1.63 9.09 5.98
C ASN A 103 1.02 8.55 4.69
N ASN A 104 1.74 7.68 4.01
CA ASN A 104 1.37 7.12 2.70
C ASN A 104 0.93 5.66 2.79
N CYS A 105 0.65 5.05 1.63
CA CYS A 105 0.24 3.66 1.51
C CYS A 105 1.21 2.68 2.18
N ASN A 106 2.52 2.91 2.07
CA ASN A 106 3.52 2.02 2.64
C ASN A 106 3.62 2.14 4.17
N HIS A 107 3.36 3.32 4.73
CA HIS A 107 3.26 3.49 6.19
C HIS A 107 2.07 2.71 6.76
N PHE A 108 0.93 2.75 6.08
CA PHE A 108 -0.24 1.95 6.46
C PHE A 108 0.06 0.45 6.40
N THR A 109 0.62 -0.01 5.29
CA THR A 109 0.99 -1.42 5.14
C THR A 109 1.97 -1.85 6.22
N ASN A 110 2.95 -1.00 6.56
CA ASN A 110 3.87 -1.27 7.66
C ASN A 110 3.15 -1.41 9.00
N ALA A 111 2.19 -0.54 9.30
CA ALA A 111 1.41 -0.61 10.54
C ALA A 111 0.63 -1.93 10.67
N ILE A 112 -0.03 -2.38 9.59
CA ILE A 112 -0.77 -3.63 9.62
C ILE A 112 0.13 -4.88 9.57
N CYS A 113 1.31 -4.78 8.97
CA CYS A 113 2.34 -5.82 9.08
C CYS A 113 2.77 -6.05 10.52
N LEU A 114 3.03 -4.97 11.24
CA LEU A 114 3.41 -5.02 12.66
C LEU A 114 2.29 -5.62 13.51
N TYR A 115 1.05 -5.22 13.26
CA TYR A 115 -0.10 -5.74 14.00
C TYR A 115 -0.34 -7.23 13.76
N LEU A 116 -0.33 -7.66 12.51
CA LEU A 116 -0.65 -9.05 12.13
C LEU A 116 0.50 -10.02 12.35
N CYS A 117 1.72 -9.63 11.99
CA CYS A 117 2.88 -10.51 11.93
C CYS A 117 4.01 -10.14 12.90
N ASN A 118 3.85 -9.05 13.65
CA ASN A 118 4.89 -8.52 14.54
C ASN A 118 6.25 -8.31 13.82
N LYS A 119 6.18 -7.91 12.56
CA LYS A 119 7.32 -7.74 11.67
C LYS A 119 7.12 -6.51 10.80
N PRO A 120 8.08 -5.58 10.72
CA PRO A 120 7.97 -4.38 9.89
C PRO A 120 8.19 -4.70 8.41
N LEU A 121 7.70 -3.82 7.52
CA LEU A 121 8.16 -3.77 6.14
C LEU A 121 9.64 -3.37 6.08
N PRO A 122 10.36 -3.78 5.03
CA PRO A 122 11.71 -3.25 4.76
C PRO A 122 11.72 -1.71 4.70
N ASP A 123 12.73 -1.10 5.28
CA ASP A 123 12.84 0.35 5.38
C ASP A 123 12.94 1.04 4.02
N ASP A 124 13.59 0.41 3.06
CA ASP A 124 13.70 0.88 1.69
C ASP A 124 12.35 0.99 0.95
N ILE A 125 11.36 0.21 1.38
CA ILE A 125 9.97 0.32 0.89
C ILE A 125 9.26 1.47 1.62
N VAL A 126 9.29 1.46 2.95
CA VAL A 126 8.57 2.45 3.78
C VAL A 126 9.03 3.88 3.51
N ASN A 127 10.34 4.08 3.33
CA ASN A 127 10.95 5.37 3.16
C ASN A 127 11.37 5.70 1.71
N GLN A 128 10.93 4.90 0.73
CA GLN A 128 11.34 5.09 -0.67
C GLN A 128 11.06 6.51 -1.18
N TYR A 129 9.89 7.07 -0.88
CA TYR A 129 9.52 8.39 -1.38
C TYR A 129 10.36 9.52 -0.78
N LYS A 130 10.82 9.37 0.45
CA LYS A 130 11.73 10.35 1.07
C LYS A 130 13.05 10.47 0.32
N THR A 131 13.56 9.37 -0.20
CA THR A 131 14.82 9.37 -0.97
C THR A 131 14.66 10.06 -2.31
N LEU A 132 13.45 10.20 -2.81
CA LEU A 132 13.13 10.84 -4.08
C LEU A 132 12.74 12.32 -3.91
N GLN A 133 12.56 12.78 -2.67
CA GLN A 133 12.13 14.14 -2.37
C GLN A 133 13.13 15.18 -2.89
N GLY A 134 12.62 16.22 -3.56
CA GLY A 134 13.44 17.31 -4.09
C GLY A 134 14.20 16.98 -5.37
N THR A 135 13.93 15.84 -5.99
CA THR A 135 14.51 15.47 -7.28
C THR A 135 13.47 15.58 -8.40
N PRO A 136 13.86 15.87 -9.67
CA PRO A 136 12.92 15.86 -10.80
C PRO A 136 12.23 14.51 -10.99
N PHE A 137 12.92 13.41 -10.73
CA PHE A 137 12.31 12.07 -10.75
C PHE A 137 11.26 11.92 -9.65
N GLY A 138 11.55 12.41 -8.43
CA GLY A 138 10.60 12.43 -7.32
C GLY A 138 9.35 13.25 -7.64
N ASP A 139 9.49 14.40 -8.27
CA ASP A 139 8.36 15.24 -8.68
C ASP A 139 7.46 14.52 -9.69
N TRP A 140 8.05 13.79 -10.62
CA TRP A 140 7.31 12.96 -11.57
C TRP A 140 6.56 11.82 -10.87
N VAL A 141 7.19 11.14 -9.89
CA VAL A 141 6.55 10.09 -9.08
C VAL A 141 5.37 10.66 -8.29
N ILE A 142 5.54 11.82 -7.67
CA ILE A 142 4.48 12.50 -6.91
C ILE A 142 3.27 12.77 -7.79
N SER A 143 3.47 13.29 -8.99
CA SER A 143 2.39 13.56 -9.95
C SER A 143 1.61 12.29 -10.30
N ARG A 144 2.29 11.15 -10.42
CA ARG A 144 1.65 9.86 -10.69
C ARG A 144 0.80 9.40 -9.50
N LEU A 145 1.34 9.53 -8.28
CA LEU A 145 0.64 9.15 -7.05
C LEU A 145 -0.59 10.01 -6.80
N ASP A 146 -0.49 11.31 -7.00
CA ASP A 146 -1.61 12.22 -6.82
C ASP A 146 -2.76 11.87 -7.76
N ALA A 147 -2.47 11.56 -9.02
CA ALA A 147 -3.47 11.14 -9.99
C ALA A 147 -4.17 9.84 -9.55
N ILE A 148 -3.43 8.84 -9.06
CA ILE A 148 -3.99 7.57 -8.56
C ILE A 148 -4.82 7.81 -7.30
N ASN A 149 -4.36 8.64 -6.39
CA ASN A 149 -5.09 8.95 -5.16
C ASN A 149 -6.42 9.67 -5.43
N GLU A 150 -6.47 10.58 -6.39
CA GLU A 150 -7.74 11.20 -6.79
C GLU A 150 -8.72 10.17 -7.40
N GLN A 151 -8.23 9.24 -8.20
CA GLN A 151 -9.05 8.13 -8.70
C GLN A 151 -9.56 7.25 -7.54
N ASN A 152 -8.72 6.94 -6.55
CA ASN A 152 -9.10 6.16 -5.40
C ASN A 152 -10.21 6.83 -4.56
N LYS A 153 -10.11 8.13 -4.34
CA LYS A 153 -11.15 8.91 -3.65
C LYS A 153 -12.50 8.80 -4.37
N ALA A 154 -12.51 8.87 -5.69
CA ALA A 154 -13.71 8.75 -6.48
C ALA A 154 -14.31 7.34 -6.45
N MET A 155 -13.52 6.30 -6.20
CA MET A 155 -13.92 4.89 -6.20
C MET A 155 -14.35 4.35 -4.85
N VAL A 156 -14.01 5.02 -3.74
CA VAL A 156 -14.33 4.55 -2.38
C VAL A 156 -15.80 4.19 -2.19
N PRO A 157 -16.79 4.99 -2.63
CA PRO A 157 -18.20 4.61 -2.52
C PRO A 157 -18.52 3.30 -3.24
N ASN A 158 -17.96 3.09 -4.42
CA ASN A 158 -18.21 1.92 -5.25
C ASN A 158 -17.63 0.64 -4.63
N ILE A 159 -16.48 0.73 -3.97
CA ILE A 159 -15.85 -0.41 -3.29
C ILE A 159 -16.68 -0.84 -2.08
N ILE A 160 -17.23 0.12 -1.34
CA ILE A 160 -18.08 -0.15 -0.16
C ILE A 160 -19.43 -0.73 -0.59
N GLU A 161 -20.02 -0.23 -1.66
CA GLU A 161 -21.32 -0.70 -2.18
C GLU A 161 -21.24 -2.06 -2.88
N GLY A 162 -20.12 -2.42 -3.47
CA GLY A 162 -19.89 -3.70 -4.11
C GLY A 162 -19.84 -4.91 -3.15
N LYS A 163 -20.09 -4.69 -1.87
CA LYS A 163 -20.15 -5.72 -0.81
C LYS A 163 -21.56 -6.29 -0.57
N LYS A 164 -22.50 -5.99 -1.39
CA LYS A 164 -23.84 -6.60 -1.30
C LYS A 164 -23.91 -7.90 -2.07
#